data_847ad09450c179d50d1968fd84109620
#
_entry.id   847ad09450c179d50d1968fd84109620
#
_cell.length_a   1.000
_cell.length_b   1.000
_cell.length_c   1.000
_cell.angle_alpha   90.00
_cell.angle_beta   90.00
_cell.angle_gamma   90.00
#
_symmetry.space_group_name_H-M   'P 1'
#
loop_
_entity.id
_entity.type
_entity.pdbx_description
1 polymer ?
#
loop_
_entity_poly.entity_id
_entity_poly.type
_entity_poly.pdbx_seq_one_letter_code
_entity_poly.pdbx_strand_id
1 'polypeptide(L)'
;MAISYLTDREKLAAMLPEPFEVGDEALITVAYACNKQVDWLAGHGYNLIGVHASVVYQGEKERIPGTYTLVMWENLADPILTGRELQGIPKLFATIPEHSIDDGVWRTHAGHFGHEIVNLSISDLRSPSAEEIAAYQVAQEGHDNPMGWRLLQI
;
A
#
# COMPACT_ATOMS: atom_id res chain seq x y z
N MET A 1 -3.77 6.82 -5.32
CA MET A 1 -2.50 7.57 -5.22
C MET A 1 -1.46 6.69 -4.58
N ALA A 2 -0.20 6.74 -5.02
CA ALA A 2 0.91 6.07 -4.34
C ALA A 2 2.14 6.98 -4.41
N ILE A 3 2.85 7.07 -3.29
CA ILE A 3 4.07 7.87 -3.15
C ILE A 3 5.13 6.94 -2.57
N SER A 4 6.25 6.78 -3.27
CA SER A 4 7.38 5.96 -2.82
C SER A 4 8.59 6.84 -2.54
N TYR A 5 9.32 6.53 -1.47
CA TYR A 5 10.53 7.26 -1.09
C TYR A 5 11.54 6.33 -0.41
N LEU A 6 12.82 6.68 -0.54
CA LEU A 6 13.89 6.00 0.18
C LEU A 6 13.92 6.45 1.63
N THR A 7 14.15 5.51 2.54
CA THR A 7 14.24 5.75 3.98
C THR A 7 15.53 5.16 4.56
N ASP A 8 15.72 5.40 5.85
CA ASP A 8 16.84 4.82 6.60
C ASP A 8 16.69 3.29 6.71
N ARG A 9 17.69 2.56 6.19
CA ARG A 9 17.67 1.08 6.14
C ARG A 9 17.62 0.44 7.53
N GLU A 10 18.37 0.98 8.51
CA GLU A 10 18.43 0.39 9.84
C GLU A 10 17.11 0.57 10.58
N LYS A 11 16.51 1.76 10.46
CA LYS A 11 15.18 2.03 11.03
C LYS A 11 14.09 1.18 10.39
N LEU A 12 14.17 0.97 9.07
CA LEU A 12 13.21 0.11 8.38
C LEU A 12 13.38 -1.35 8.81
N ALA A 13 14.62 -1.85 8.89
CA ALA A 13 14.91 -3.20 9.34
C ALA A 13 14.36 -3.48 10.74
N ALA A 14 14.43 -2.50 11.64
CA ALA A 14 13.90 -2.62 13.00
C ALA A 14 12.37 -2.74 13.08
N MET A 15 11.66 -2.42 12.00
CA MET A 15 10.20 -2.55 11.90
C MET A 15 9.75 -3.88 11.29
N LEU A 16 10.68 -4.65 10.71
CA LEU A 16 10.35 -5.89 10.02
C LEU A 16 10.47 -7.09 10.97
N PRO A 17 9.47 -7.99 11.00
CA PRO A 17 9.62 -9.23 11.73
C PRO A 17 10.49 -10.23 10.94
N GLU A 18 11.13 -11.18 11.63
CA GLU A 18 11.71 -12.33 10.98
C GLU A 18 10.62 -13.15 10.25
N PRO A 19 10.88 -13.72 9.09
CA PRO A 19 12.15 -13.78 8.36
C PRO A 19 12.27 -12.73 7.23
N PHE A 20 11.74 -11.54 7.39
CA PHE A 20 11.83 -10.48 6.38
C PHE A 20 13.07 -9.61 6.56
N GLU A 21 13.74 -9.32 5.47
CA GLU A 21 14.84 -8.37 5.37
C GLU A 21 14.45 -7.19 4.47
N VAL A 22 15.11 -6.06 4.65
CA VAL A 22 14.92 -4.90 3.77
C VAL A 22 15.37 -5.27 2.35
N GLY A 23 14.53 -4.96 1.36
CA GLY A 23 14.82 -5.17 -0.05
C GLY A 23 16.11 -4.49 -0.54
N ASP A 24 16.41 -4.59 -1.83
CA ASP A 24 17.63 -4.00 -2.40
C ASP A 24 17.72 -2.49 -2.14
N GLU A 25 16.58 -1.81 -2.23
CA GLU A 25 16.41 -0.43 -1.77
C GLU A 25 15.53 -0.37 -0.52
N ALA A 26 15.88 0.49 0.44
CA ALA A 26 15.07 0.76 1.62
C ALA A 26 13.89 1.67 1.23
N LEU A 27 12.92 1.10 0.53
CA LEU A 27 11.79 1.81 -0.06
C LEU A 27 10.54 1.65 0.79
N ILE A 28 9.90 2.77 1.08
CA ILE A 28 8.54 2.85 1.66
C ILE A 28 7.60 3.36 0.59
N THR A 29 6.44 2.73 0.46
CA THR A 29 5.33 3.20 -0.37
C THR A 29 4.12 3.48 0.51
N VAL A 30 3.61 4.70 0.44
CA VAL A 30 2.32 5.08 1.03
C VAL A 30 1.29 5.11 -0.10
N ALA A 31 0.28 4.26 -0.01
CA ALA A 31 -0.73 4.09 -1.04
C ALA A 31 -2.14 4.39 -0.51
N TYR A 32 -2.88 5.21 -1.24
CA TYR A 32 -4.30 5.45 -1.03
C TYR A 32 -5.11 4.80 -2.15
N ALA A 33 -6.20 4.13 -1.79
CA ALA A 33 -7.20 3.66 -2.73
C ALA A 33 -8.62 4.05 -2.26
N CYS A 34 -9.45 4.40 -3.25
CA CYS A 34 -10.88 4.60 -3.09
C CYS A 34 -11.59 3.47 -3.85
N ASN A 35 -12.05 2.47 -3.11
CA ASN A 35 -12.75 1.32 -3.66
C ASN A 35 -14.23 1.65 -3.79
N LYS A 36 -14.81 1.44 -4.96
CA LYS A 36 -16.23 1.70 -5.26
C LYS A 36 -16.87 0.45 -5.85
N GLN A 37 -18.17 0.31 -5.68
CA GLN A 37 -18.97 -0.77 -6.26
C GLN A 37 -18.42 -2.18 -5.93
N VAL A 38 -18.08 -2.40 -4.66
CA VAL A 38 -17.53 -3.66 -4.19
C VAL A 38 -18.66 -4.68 -4.03
N ASP A 39 -18.66 -5.76 -4.82
CA ASP A 39 -19.75 -6.73 -4.90
C ASP A 39 -20.11 -7.35 -3.54
N TRP A 40 -19.11 -7.82 -2.79
CA TRP A 40 -19.33 -8.44 -1.48
C TRP A 40 -19.74 -7.45 -0.38
N LEU A 41 -19.71 -6.15 -0.66
CA LEU A 41 -20.25 -5.08 0.18
C LEU A 41 -21.59 -4.55 -0.37
N ALA A 42 -22.32 -5.35 -1.14
CA ALA A 42 -23.59 -4.97 -1.78
C ALA A 42 -23.49 -3.68 -2.62
N GLY A 43 -22.38 -3.48 -3.30
CA GLY A 43 -22.13 -2.31 -4.14
C GLY A 43 -21.64 -1.06 -3.39
N HIS A 44 -21.48 -1.13 -2.07
CA HIS A 44 -20.84 -0.06 -1.30
C HIS A 44 -19.33 -0.01 -1.55
N GLY A 45 -18.68 1.01 -1.00
CA GLY A 45 -17.23 1.20 -1.15
C GLY A 45 -16.57 1.54 0.18
N TYR A 46 -15.24 1.59 0.15
CA TYR A 46 -14.43 2.04 1.28
C TYR A 46 -13.10 2.63 0.80
N ASN A 47 -12.49 3.42 1.65
CA ASN A 47 -11.19 4.03 1.40
C ASN A 47 -10.13 3.38 2.29
N LEU A 48 -8.92 3.28 1.77
CA LEU A 48 -7.77 2.79 2.51
C LEU A 48 -6.53 3.66 2.29
N ILE A 49 -5.66 3.68 3.31
CA ILE A 49 -4.27 4.15 3.19
C ILE A 49 -3.38 3.07 3.80
N GLY A 50 -2.45 2.53 2.99
CA GLY A 50 -1.48 1.53 3.41
C GLY A 50 -0.06 2.06 3.39
N VAL A 51 0.76 1.60 4.33
CA VAL A 51 2.22 1.85 4.36
C VAL A 51 2.92 0.51 4.15
N HIS A 52 3.72 0.44 3.10
CA HIS A 52 4.33 -0.78 2.62
C HIS A 52 5.85 -0.62 2.52
N ALA A 53 6.58 -1.65 2.94
CA ALA A 53 8.03 -1.74 2.83
C ALA A 53 8.43 -2.68 1.71
N SER A 54 9.45 -2.31 0.93
CA SER A 54 10.12 -3.25 0.03
C SER A 54 10.96 -4.22 0.85
N VAL A 55 10.71 -5.51 0.70
CA VAL A 55 11.34 -6.55 1.51
C VAL A 55 11.78 -7.75 0.67
N VAL A 56 12.60 -8.58 1.28
CA VAL A 56 12.88 -9.93 0.81
C VAL A 56 12.51 -10.91 1.94
N TYR A 57 11.65 -11.86 1.63
CA TYR A 57 11.40 -13.00 2.50
C TYR A 57 12.57 -13.99 2.42
N GLN A 58 13.17 -14.32 3.56
CA GLN A 58 14.28 -15.28 3.69
C GLN A 58 13.74 -16.59 4.22
N GLY A 59 13.15 -17.40 3.35
CA GLY A 59 12.72 -18.76 3.69
C GLY A 59 13.87 -19.76 3.72
N GLU A 60 13.62 -20.94 4.28
CA GLU A 60 14.63 -22.03 4.33
C GLU A 60 15.09 -22.49 2.95
N LYS A 61 14.23 -22.42 1.93
CA LYS A 61 14.47 -22.97 0.59
C LYS A 61 14.45 -21.91 -0.51
N GLU A 62 13.97 -20.72 -0.20
CA GLU A 62 13.72 -19.70 -1.21
C GLU A 62 13.92 -18.30 -0.66
N ARG A 63 14.29 -17.39 -1.54
CA ARG A 63 14.43 -15.96 -1.28
C ARG A 63 13.46 -15.23 -2.21
N ILE A 64 12.41 -14.61 -1.63
CA ILE A 64 11.32 -14.02 -2.40
C ILE A 64 11.28 -12.51 -2.18
N PRO A 65 11.56 -11.69 -3.22
CA PRO A 65 11.32 -10.24 -3.13
C PRO A 65 9.81 -9.96 -3.10
N GLY A 66 9.42 -8.93 -2.35
CA GLY A 66 8.02 -8.57 -2.23
C GLY A 66 7.80 -7.30 -1.43
N THR A 67 6.58 -7.14 -0.97
CA THR A 67 6.14 -5.99 -0.19
C THR A 67 5.52 -6.47 1.11
N TYR A 68 5.96 -5.90 2.23
CA TYR A 68 5.39 -6.14 3.55
C TYR A 68 4.56 -4.93 3.98
N THR A 69 3.31 -5.17 4.39
CA THR A 69 2.44 -4.11 4.91
C THR A 69 2.76 -3.83 6.36
N LEU A 70 3.32 -2.66 6.64
CA LEU A 70 3.61 -2.22 8.01
C LEU A 70 2.34 -1.85 8.77
N VAL A 71 1.41 -1.17 8.10
CA VAL A 71 0.10 -0.80 8.61
C VAL A 71 -0.82 -0.44 7.44
N MET A 72 -2.12 -0.68 7.61
CA MET A 72 -3.16 -0.24 6.68
C MET A 72 -4.33 0.34 7.47
N TRP A 73 -4.75 1.54 7.14
CA TRP A 73 -5.97 2.15 7.68
C TRP A 73 -7.10 2.02 6.68
N GLU A 74 -8.28 1.70 7.18
CA GLU A 74 -9.51 1.64 6.38
C GLU A 74 -10.67 2.28 7.14
N ASN A 75 -11.66 2.78 6.42
CA ASN A 75 -12.81 3.49 7.02
C ASN A 75 -14.06 2.63 7.16
N LEU A 76 -13.96 1.30 6.99
CA LEU A 76 -15.08 0.36 7.11
C LEU A 76 -14.64 -0.90 7.86
N ALA A 77 -15.49 -1.39 8.76
CA ALA A 77 -15.18 -2.54 9.62
C ALA A 77 -15.04 -3.86 8.84
N ASP A 78 -15.91 -4.09 7.83
CA ASP A 78 -15.94 -5.34 7.07
C ASP A 78 -14.61 -5.67 6.40
N PRO A 79 -13.99 -4.78 5.60
CA PRO A 79 -12.68 -5.06 5.00
C PRO A 79 -11.55 -5.10 6.03
N ILE A 80 -11.67 -4.38 7.16
CA ILE A 80 -10.70 -4.49 8.25
C ILE A 80 -10.70 -5.90 8.82
N LEU A 81 -11.87 -6.40 9.24
CA LEU A 81 -12.00 -7.73 9.84
C LEU A 81 -11.58 -8.83 8.86
N THR A 82 -12.09 -8.78 7.62
CA THR A 82 -11.73 -9.76 6.58
C THR A 82 -10.23 -9.80 6.35
N GLY A 83 -9.58 -8.65 6.21
CA GLY A 83 -8.15 -8.59 5.97
C GLY A 83 -7.30 -9.05 7.16
N ARG A 84 -7.73 -8.75 8.39
CA ARG A 84 -7.03 -9.21 9.61
C ARG A 84 -7.17 -10.71 9.81
N GLU A 85 -8.41 -11.21 9.76
CA GLU A 85 -8.71 -12.61 10.13
C GLU A 85 -8.33 -13.63 9.04
N LEU A 86 -8.44 -13.25 7.76
CA LEU A 86 -8.18 -14.17 6.65
C LEU A 86 -6.82 -13.97 5.99
N GLN A 87 -6.24 -12.79 6.08
CA GLN A 87 -5.02 -12.42 5.36
C GLN A 87 -3.87 -11.99 6.28
N GLY A 88 -4.13 -11.80 7.59
CA GLY A 88 -3.13 -11.35 8.56
C GLY A 88 -2.65 -9.90 8.35
N ILE A 89 -3.33 -9.08 7.52
CA ILE A 89 -2.92 -7.70 7.25
C ILE A 89 -3.13 -6.84 8.50
N PRO A 90 -2.14 -6.02 8.94
CA PRO A 90 -2.26 -5.18 10.13
C PRO A 90 -3.16 -3.98 9.86
N LYS A 91 -4.47 -4.23 9.73
CA LYS A 91 -5.48 -3.22 9.44
C LYS A 91 -6.03 -2.56 10.71
N LEU A 92 -6.23 -1.25 10.65
CA LEU A 92 -6.80 -0.42 11.70
C LEU A 92 -7.89 0.49 11.12
N PHE A 93 -8.81 0.94 11.97
CA PHE A 93 -9.79 1.93 11.56
C PHE A 93 -9.19 3.34 11.55
N ALA A 94 -9.53 4.12 10.52
CA ALA A 94 -9.35 5.57 10.50
C ALA A 94 -10.49 6.23 9.71
N THR A 95 -10.74 7.49 9.98
CA THR A 95 -11.57 8.34 9.14
C THR A 95 -10.75 8.72 7.91
N ILE A 96 -11.18 8.27 6.73
CA ILE A 96 -10.51 8.53 5.45
C ILE A 96 -11.59 9.03 4.49
N PRO A 97 -11.73 10.35 4.28
CA PRO A 97 -12.67 10.88 3.31
C PRO A 97 -12.26 10.50 1.88
N GLU A 98 -13.20 10.60 0.96
CA GLU A 98 -12.87 10.52 -0.46
C GLU A 98 -11.88 11.65 -0.80
N HIS A 99 -10.93 11.36 -1.69
CA HIS A 99 -9.96 12.35 -2.14
C HIS A 99 -10.64 13.56 -2.80
N SER A 100 -10.06 14.72 -2.67
CA SER A 100 -10.43 15.93 -3.41
C SER A 100 -9.43 16.20 -4.53
N ILE A 101 -9.91 16.86 -5.59
CA ILE A 101 -9.07 17.38 -6.66
C ILE A 101 -9.40 18.87 -6.76
N ASP A 102 -8.43 19.71 -6.52
CA ASP A 102 -8.56 21.16 -6.59
C ASP A 102 -7.33 21.74 -7.29
N ASP A 103 -7.57 22.47 -8.37
CA ASP A 103 -6.54 23.05 -9.24
C ASP A 103 -5.44 22.04 -9.66
N GLY A 104 -5.87 20.81 -10.04
CA GLY A 104 -4.98 19.71 -10.44
C GLY A 104 -4.22 19.05 -9.29
N VAL A 105 -4.40 19.50 -8.06
CA VAL A 105 -3.79 18.88 -6.87
C VAL A 105 -4.74 17.87 -6.25
N TRP A 106 -4.30 16.64 -6.15
CA TRP A 106 -5.01 15.55 -5.48
C TRP A 106 -4.65 15.54 -4.00
N ARG A 107 -5.66 15.50 -3.13
CA ARG A 107 -5.47 15.49 -1.67
C ARG A 107 -6.32 14.42 -1.02
N THR A 108 -5.74 13.74 -0.03
CA THR A 108 -6.45 12.87 0.89
C THR A 108 -5.73 12.82 2.24
N HIS A 109 -6.42 12.36 3.27
CA HIS A 109 -5.84 12.21 4.60
C HIS A 109 -6.46 11.04 5.34
N ALA A 110 -5.80 10.59 6.39
CA ALA A 110 -6.36 9.71 7.40
C ALA A 110 -6.29 10.36 8.77
N GLY A 111 -7.34 10.23 9.56
CA GLY A 111 -7.41 10.74 10.92
C GLY A 111 -8.10 9.77 11.87
N HIS A 112 -7.81 9.88 13.17
CA HIS A 112 -8.45 9.09 14.22
C HIS A 112 -8.57 9.91 15.49
N PHE A 113 -9.76 9.91 16.09
CA PHE A 113 -10.07 10.72 17.28
C PHE A 113 -9.68 12.21 17.17
N GLY A 114 -9.85 12.81 15.99
CA GLY A 114 -9.51 14.21 15.74
C GLY A 114 -8.02 14.48 15.51
N HIS A 115 -7.18 13.47 15.50
CA HIS A 115 -5.75 13.58 15.15
C HIS A 115 -5.52 13.16 13.69
N GLU A 116 -4.78 13.95 12.93
CA GLU A 116 -4.34 13.59 11.60
C GLU A 116 -3.16 12.60 11.70
N ILE A 117 -3.27 11.48 11.00
CA ILE A 117 -2.26 10.41 10.95
C ILE A 117 -1.40 10.57 9.70
N VAL A 118 -2.05 10.76 8.55
CA VAL A 118 -1.43 10.85 7.23
C VAL A 118 -2.10 11.95 6.45
N ASN A 119 -1.31 12.74 5.74
CA ASN A 119 -1.77 13.71 4.76
C ASN A 119 -1.00 13.52 3.46
N LEU A 120 -1.71 13.26 2.37
CA LEU A 120 -1.13 13.02 1.04
C LEU A 120 -1.58 14.11 0.08
N SER A 121 -0.63 14.69 -0.63
CA SER A 121 -0.88 15.65 -1.70
C SER A 121 0.00 15.33 -2.90
N ILE A 122 -0.60 15.26 -4.09
CA ILE A 122 0.10 15.01 -5.35
C ILE A 122 -0.31 16.08 -6.35
N SER A 123 0.66 16.76 -6.95
CA SER A 123 0.51 17.74 -8.01
C SER A 123 1.33 17.34 -9.24
N ASP A 124 1.22 18.12 -10.28
CA ASP A 124 2.04 18.00 -11.50
C ASP A 124 1.98 16.61 -12.16
N LEU A 125 0.82 15.95 -12.05
CA LEU A 125 0.59 14.65 -12.66
C LEU A 125 0.59 14.78 -14.18
N ARG A 126 1.31 13.88 -14.84
CA ARG A 126 1.31 13.73 -16.29
C ARG A 126 0.96 12.30 -16.68
N SER A 127 0.47 12.12 -17.89
CA SER A 127 0.35 10.77 -18.44
C SER A 127 1.73 10.16 -18.64
N PRO A 128 1.90 8.87 -18.31
CA PRO A 128 3.16 8.18 -18.55
C PRO A 128 3.46 8.09 -20.06
N SER A 129 4.73 8.11 -20.43
CA SER A 129 5.15 7.86 -21.81
C SER A 129 4.92 6.40 -22.20
N ALA A 130 4.93 6.11 -23.51
CA ALA A 130 4.83 4.73 -24.00
C ALA A 130 5.97 3.84 -23.48
N GLU A 131 7.18 4.40 -23.33
CA GLU A 131 8.36 3.71 -22.80
C GLU A 131 8.18 3.38 -21.31
N GLU A 132 7.66 4.31 -20.52
CA GLU A 132 7.36 4.10 -19.10
C GLU A 132 6.28 3.03 -18.91
N ILE A 133 5.23 3.03 -19.75
CA ILE A 133 4.19 2.00 -19.75
C ILE A 133 4.79 0.63 -20.08
N ALA A 134 5.61 0.54 -21.13
CA ALA A 134 6.25 -0.72 -21.52
C ALA A 134 7.19 -1.25 -20.41
N ALA A 135 8.00 -0.38 -19.80
CA ALA A 135 8.87 -0.75 -18.69
C ALA A 135 8.08 -1.26 -17.49
N TYR A 136 6.95 -0.63 -17.17
CA TYR A 136 6.08 -1.08 -16.10
C TYR A 136 5.46 -2.46 -16.40
N GLN A 137 5.00 -2.70 -17.63
CA GLN A 137 4.45 -3.98 -18.05
C GLN A 137 5.46 -5.11 -17.94
N VAL A 138 6.70 -4.90 -18.42
CA VAL A 138 7.80 -5.87 -18.29
C VAL A 138 8.09 -6.18 -16.82
N ALA A 139 8.11 -5.17 -15.96
CA ALA A 139 8.31 -5.38 -14.52
C ALA A 139 7.18 -6.21 -13.87
N GLN A 140 5.96 -6.18 -14.43
CA GLN A 140 4.83 -6.97 -13.96
C GLN A 140 4.80 -8.41 -14.48
N GLU A 141 5.37 -8.70 -15.66
CA GLU A 141 5.38 -10.03 -16.29
C GLU A 141 6.12 -11.11 -15.47
N GLY A 142 6.97 -10.72 -14.54
CA GLY A 142 7.63 -11.61 -13.60
C GLY A 142 6.82 -11.96 -12.34
N HIS A 143 5.63 -11.42 -12.18
CA HIS A 143 4.79 -11.62 -11.00
C HIS A 143 3.48 -12.30 -11.38
N ASP A 144 3.23 -13.50 -10.85
CA ASP A 144 1.98 -14.28 -11.05
C ASP A 144 0.71 -13.59 -10.47
N ASN A 145 0.83 -12.38 -9.97
CA ASN A 145 -0.28 -11.60 -9.45
C ASN A 145 -0.61 -10.43 -10.39
N PRO A 146 -1.78 -10.44 -11.04
CA PRO A 146 -2.19 -9.39 -11.97
C PRO A 146 -2.30 -7.99 -11.34
N MET A 147 -2.21 -7.88 -10.02
CA MET A 147 -2.15 -6.61 -9.31
C MET A 147 -0.72 -6.21 -8.90
N GLY A 148 0.31 -6.99 -9.25
CA GLY A 148 1.71 -6.67 -8.98
C GLY A 148 2.12 -6.67 -7.50
N TRP A 149 1.28 -7.20 -6.62
CA TRP A 149 1.52 -7.23 -5.17
C TRP A 149 1.63 -8.68 -4.70
N ARG A 150 2.84 -9.17 -4.42
CA ARG A 150 2.98 -10.31 -3.53
C ARG A 150 2.90 -9.79 -2.10
N LEU A 151 1.73 -9.92 -1.50
CA LEU A 151 1.58 -9.79 -0.05
C LEU A 151 2.15 -11.07 0.57
N LEU A 152 3.33 -10.94 1.15
CA LEU A 152 3.91 -12.00 1.97
C LEU A 152 3.42 -11.76 3.41
N GLN A 153 2.55 -12.63 3.88
CA GLN A 153 2.09 -12.63 5.26
C GLN A 153 2.28 -14.01 5.85
N ILE A 154 2.73 -14.04 7.07
CA ILE A 154 2.89 -15.23 7.89
C ILE A 154 1.79 -15.24 8.95
#